data_08cd0462de1e8fd55b755a202a9d8369
#
_entry.id   08cd0462de1e8fd55b755a202a9d8369
#
_cell.length_a   1.000
_cell.length_b   1.000
_cell.length_c   1.000
_cell.angle_alpha   90.00
_cell.angle_beta   90.00
_cell.angle_gamma   90.00
#
_symmetry.space_group_name_H-M   'P 1'
#
loop_
_entity.id
_entity.type
_entity.pdbx_description
1 polymer ?
#
loop_
_entity_poly.entity_id
_entity_poly.type
_entity_poly.pdbx_seq_one_letter_code
_entity_poly.pdbx_strand_id
1 'polypeptide(L)'
;MPSEHFSGHTLTKVKNLVKKGVAAPVVYRDKDTTGLAIKVTKTGASWYYSTRDANLQIAPFSSFGLDDLGILRELVTELRKESKKGRNLETLIHSFAAGHSVTDSRHLHDASHGDGVTWEVGRDFYLEWCAANRNKDTARGYRSALGATAGLSEDFVPIHGKPLASIITADLARVRNNIIARGKSGDAKGQGIRQADLTVSAIKAAFKYFVNNPNFGVTKNPATELSKSLERPTVIEGSEKVRALTQIEIGALWYALEACPNETARLVLQLQLLTGQRRFTATSARKRDFQVDGVYDCIWGMEDKVHHWRKMALPAVATGVVKQALRLASNQPQSDYLFPKQRPRRTGDDMNRHINERTVSEALEDMRKPGGIFEKMPFNVSTHDLRKAFTSVMRPKMSRFMIAGRPMVPDEVEMITHANEGRESVSQLVYDRNTYLDVKMEILTFWQDYVMEGYRLFCQQLDVKAAA
;
A
#
# COMPACT_ATOMS: atom_id res chain seq x y z
N MET A 1 27.44 -42.49 -22.61
CA MET A 1 26.37 -41.67 -22.05
C MET A 1 25.53 -41.13 -23.22
N PRO A 2 24.21 -41.30 -23.24
CA PRO A 2 23.40 -40.86 -24.36
C PRO A 2 23.40 -39.33 -24.43
N SER A 3 23.73 -38.81 -25.63
CA SER A 3 23.62 -37.39 -25.97
C SER A 3 22.50 -37.26 -27.00
N GLU A 4 21.47 -36.49 -26.70
CA GLU A 4 20.29 -36.35 -27.54
C GLU A 4 19.76 -34.91 -27.48
N HIS A 5 19.00 -34.50 -28.50
CA HIS A 5 18.31 -33.22 -28.48
C HIS A 5 17.19 -33.25 -27.41
N PHE A 6 17.25 -32.38 -26.42
CA PHE A 6 16.19 -32.33 -25.41
C PHE A 6 14.86 -31.86 -26.03
N SER A 7 13.84 -32.70 -25.88
CA SER A 7 12.51 -32.56 -26.44
C SER A 7 11.46 -33.12 -25.48
N GLY A 8 10.18 -32.96 -25.80
CA GLY A 8 9.10 -33.57 -25.04
C GLY A 8 9.25 -35.11 -24.93
N HIS A 9 9.81 -35.78 -25.95
CA HIS A 9 10.09 -37.19 -25.91
C HIS A 9 11.16 -37.53 -24.86
N THR A 10 12.25 -36.77 -24.80
CA THR A 10 13.32 -36.94 -23.79
C THR A 10 12.79 -36.76 -22.38
N LEU A 11 12.00 -35.71 -22.16
CA LEU A 11 11.39 -35.43 -20.83
C LEU A 11 10.44 -36.56 -20.41
N THR A 12 9.63 -37.07 -21.33
CA THR A 12 8.72 -38.21 -21.08
C THR A 12 9.51 -39.47 -20.74
N LYS A 13 10.61 -39.75 -21.44
CA LYS A 13 11.50 -40.87 -21.18
C LYS A 13 12.10 -40.76 -19.78
N VAL A 14 12.58 -39.60 -19.38
CA VAL A 14 13.07 -39.34 -18.01
C VAL A 14 11.99 -39.57 -16.97
N LYS A 15 10.74 -39.03 -17.16
CA LYS A 15 9.62 -39.27 -16.25
C LYS A 15 9.31 -40.75 -16.07
N ASN A 16 9.37 -41.52 -17.15
CA ASN A 16 9.12 -42.97 -17.11
C ASN A 16 10.23 -43.71 -16.36
N LEU A 17 11.50 -43.29 -16.52
CA LEU A 17 12.62 -43.88 -15.79
C LEU A 17 12.54 -43.57 -14.29
N VAL A 18 12.14 -42.36 -13.91
CA VAL A 18 11.94 -42.02 -12.50
C VAL A 18 10.83 -42.89 -11.88
N LYS A 19 9.72 -43.14 -12.63
CA LYS A 19 8.65 -44.02 -12.15
C LYS A 19 9.06 -45.47 -12.01
N LYS A 20 9.88 -45.99 -12.95
CA LYS A 20 10.35 -47.38 -12.94
C LYS A 20 11.47 -47.61 -11.94
N GLY A 21 12.18 -46.57 -11.54
CA GLY A 21 13.44 -46.65 -10.81
C GLY A 21 14.60 -47.01 -11.70
N VAL A 22 15.79 -46.64 -11.33
CA VAL A 22 17.04 -46.98 -12.04
C VAL A 22 17.98 -47.68 -11.09
N ALA A 23 18.63 -48.74 -11.57
CA ALA A 23 19.64 -49.52 -10.80
C ALA A 23 20.93 -48.71 -10.57
N ALA A 24 21.31 -47.89 -11.56
CA ALA A 24 22.47 -47.00 -11.52
C ALA A 24 22.10 -45.62 -12.10
N PRO A 25 22.80 -44.56 -11.72
CA PRO A 25 22.54 -43.24 -12.25
C PRO A 25 22.67 -43.14 -13.77
N VAL A 26 21.66 -42.55 -14.42
CA VAL A 26 21.65 -42.32 -15.87
C VAL A 26 21.75 -40.85 -16.14
N VAL A 27 22.63 -40.42 -17.05
CA VAL A 27 22.83 -39.00 -17.40
C VAL A 27 22.49 -38.81 -18.88
N TYR A 28 21.55 -37.92 -19.15
CA TYR A 28 21.21 -37.41 -20.48
C TYR A 28 21.91 -36.08 -20.69
N ARG A 29 22.50 -35.83 -21.84
CA ARG A 29 23.18 -34.56 -22.18
C ARG A 29 22.52 -33.94 -23.38
N ASP A 30 22.20 -32.61 -23.28
CA ASP A 30 21.66 -31.88 -24.40
C ASP A 30 22.69 -31.69 -25.51
N LYS A 31 22.31 -32.01 -26.75
CA LYS A 31 23.18 -31.79 -27.92
C LYS A 31 23.23 -30.32 -28.33
N ASP A 32 22.16 -29.59 -28.06
CA ASP A 32 21.99 -28.16 -28.46
C ASP A 32 22.82 -27.25 -27.54
N THR A 33 22.96 -27.62 -26.26
CA THR A 33 23.68 -26.80 -25.29
C THR A 33 24.65 -27.61 -24.47
N THR A 34 25.93 -27.50 -24.82
CA THR A 34 27.01 -28.17 -24.09
C THR A 34 27.02 -27.75 -22.63
N GLY A 35 26.87 -28.71 -21.73
CA GLY A 35 26.82 -28.50 -20.28
C GLY A 35 25.43 -28.65 -19.67
N LEU A 36 24.35 -28.63 -20.43
CA LEU A 36 23.02 -28.95 -19.92
C LEU A 36 22.84 -30.48 -19.86
N ALA A 37 22.44 -30.97 -18.68
CA ALA A 37 22.23 -32.40 -18.46
C ALA A 37 21.05 -32.66 -17.54
N ILE A 38 20.45 -33.87 -17.67
CA ILE A 38 19.48 -34.40 -16.71
C ILE A 38 20.11 -35.65 -16.10
N LYS A 39 20.20 -35.71 -14.77
CA LYS A 39 20.68 -36.88 -14.03
C LYS A 39 19.50 -37.55 -13.33
N VAL A 40 19.30 -38.81 -13.67
CA VAL A 40 18.28 -39.69 -13.06
C VAL A 40 18.98 -40.59 -12.06
N THR A 41 18.49 -40.63 -10.82
CA THR A 41 18.99 -41.44 -9.71
C THR A 41 17.89 -42.34 -9.17
N LYS A 42 18.19 -43.18 -8.20
CA LYS A 42 17.18 -44.00 -7.49
C LYS A 42 16.08 -43.16 -6.80
N THR A 43 16.42 -41.93 -6.38
CA THR A 43 15.53 -41.03 -5.61
C THR A 43 14.86 -39.99 -6.45
N GLY A 44 15.17 -39.87 -7.76
CA GLY A 44 14.53 -38.88 -8.62
C GLY A 44 15.42 -38.40 -9.76
N ALA A 45 15.03 -37.32 -10.39
CA ALA A 45 15.83 -36.69 -11.43
C ALA A 45 16.02 -35.20 -11.13
N SER A 46 17.13 -34.64 -11.63
CA SER A 46 17.46 -33.22 -11.49
C SER A 46 18.16 -32.68 -12.72
N TRP A 47 18.02 -31.38 -12.95
CA TRP A 47 18.74 -30.61 -13.95
C TRP A 47 20.13 -30.27 -13.43
N TYR A 48 21.16 -30.42 -14.31
CA TYR A 48 22.57 -30.22 -13.98
C TYR A 48 23.27 -29.32 -15.01
N TYR A 49 24.18 -28.51 -14.49
CA TYR A 49 25.31 -28.02 -15.26
C TYR A 49 26.43 -29.05 -15.13
N SER A 50 26.76 -29.74 -16.22
CA SER A 50 27.69 -30.87 -16.22
C SER A 50 28.70 -30.75 -17.36
N THR A 51 29.92 -30.38 -17.01
CA THR A 51 31.08 -30.28 -17.90
C THR A 51 32.17 -31.24 -17.41
N ARG A 52 33.38 -31.19 -18.02
CA ARG A 52 34.53 -31.92 -17.54
C ARG A 52 34.98 -31.45 -16.15
N ASP A 53 34.87 -30.14 -15.91
CA ASP A 53 35.44 -29.46 -14.74
C ASP A 53 34.41 -29.11 -13.67
N ALA A 54 33.12 -29.24 -13.98
CA ALA A 54 32.03 -28.90 -13.05
C ALA A 54 30.82 -29.84 -13.20
N ASN A 55 30.20 -30.21 -12.08
CA ASN A 55 28.99 -31.03 -12.05
C ASN A 55 28.05 -30.52 -10.94
N LEU A 56 27.29 -29.47 -11.23
CA LEU A 56 26.49 -28.75 -10.29
C LEU A 56 24.99 -28.96 -10.57
N GLN A 57 24.22 -29.22 -9.54
CA GLN A 57 22.78 -29.34 -9.66
C GLN A 57 22.16 -27.92 -9.80
N ILE A 58 21.30 -27.74 -10.83
CA ILE A 58 20.55 -26.49 -11.04
C ILE A 58 19.28 -26.54 -10.23
N ALA A 59 18.45 -27.57 -10.42
CA ALA A 59 17.17 -27.72 -9.76
C ALA A 59 16.63 -29.16 -9.86
N PRO A 60 15.59 -29.51 -9.06
CA PRO A 60 14.83 -30.75 -9.28
C PRO A 60 14.23 -30.77 -10.69
N PHE A 61 14.11 -31.95 -11.28
CA PHE A 61 13.57 -32.11 -12.64
C PHE A 61 12.13 -31.61 -12.79
N SER A 62 11.33 -31.68 -11.71
CA SER A 62 9.96 -31.19 -11.68
C SER A 62 9.81 -29.67 -11.75
N SER A 63 10.88 -28.92 -11.51
CA SER A 63 10.85 -27.46 -11.48
C SER A 63 10.76 -26.82 -12.87
N PHE A 64 11.15 -27.53 -13.92
CA PHE A 64 11.18 -26.99 -15.30
C PHE A 64 10.63 -28.01 -16.30
N GLY A 65 9.80 -27.52 -17.23
CA GLY A 65 9.15 -28.27 -18.29
C GLY A 65 9.79 -28.06 -19.68
N LEU A 66 9.04 -28.43 -20.71
CA LEU A 66 9.50 -28.28 -22.11
C LEU A 66 9.61 -26.78 -22.50
N ASP A 67 8.70 -25.96 -22.04
CA ASP A 67 8.64 -24.53 -22.35
C ASP A 67 9.82 -23.77 -21.70
N ASP A 68 10.40 -24.33 -20.64
CA ASP A 68 11.51 -23.72 -19.90
C ASP A 68 12.90 -24.09 -20.46
N LEU A 69 12.97 -24.97 -21.49
CA LEU A 69 14.25 -25.38 -22.05
C LEU A 69 15.09 -24.23 -22.61
N GLY A 70 14.44 -23.22 -23.17
CA GLY A 70 15.10 -22.01 -23.67
C GLY A 70 15.83 -21.27 -22.54
N ILE A 71 15.18 -21.07 -21.41
CA ILE A 71 15.73 -20.39 -20.23
C ILE A 71 16.86 -21.22 -19.60
N LEU A 72 16.70 -22.54 -19.52
CA LEU A 72 17.77 -23.43 -19.01
C LEU A 72 19.02 -23.42 -19.91
N ARG A 73 18.86 -23.34 -21.22
CA ARG A 73 19.97 -23.23 -22.18
C ARG A 73 20.69 -21.89 -22.06
N GLU A 74 19.93 -20.80 -21.86
CA GLU A 74 20.49 -19.48 -21.59
C GLU A 74 21.31 -19.50 -20.30
N LEU A 75 20.77 -20.01 -19.20
CA LEU A 75 21.47 -20.16 -17.92
C LEU A 75 22.77 -20.93 -18.07
N VAL A 76 22.73 -22.10 -18.73
CA VAL A 76 23.93 -22.92 -18.92
C VAL A 76 25.00 -22.22 -19.78
N THR A 77 24.54 -21.37 -20.71
CA THR A 77 25.45 -20.53 -21.51
C THR A 77 26.18 -19.52 -20.64
N GLU A 78 25.45 -18.85 -19.73
CA GLU A 78 26.05 -17.90 -18.76
C GLU A 78 26.96 -18.64 -17.75
N LEU A 79 26.53 -19.77 -17.18
CA LEU A 79 27.36 -20.59 -16.29
C LEU A 79 28.69 -20.99 -16.95
N ARG A 80 28.66 -21.30 -18.25
CA ARG A 80 29.88 -21.65 -19.00
C ARG A 80 30.81 -20.46 -19.20
N LYS A 81 30.27 -19.26 -19.41
CA LYS A 81 31.07 -18.02 -19.50
C LYS A 81 31.76 -17.72 -18.17
N GLU A 82 31.03 -17.82 -17.06
CA GLU A 82 31.56 -17.52 -15.72
C GLU A 82 32.56 -18.62 -15.24
N SER A 83 32.28 -19.87 -15.56
CA SER A 83 33.22 -20.98 -15.31
C SER A 83 34.57 -20.76 -15.98
N LYS A 84 34.61 -20.26 -17.23
CA LYS A 84 35.84 -19.91 -17.94
C LYS A 84 36.65 -18.79 -17.29
N LYS A 85 35.98 -17.91 -16.49
CA LYS A 85 36.62 -16.87 -15.70
C LYS A 85 37.12 -17.37 -14.33
N GLY A 86 36.92 -18.66 -14.03
CA GLY A 86 37.31 -19.25 -12.74
C GLY A 86 36.42 -18.84 -11.57
N ARG A 87 35.24 -18.31 -11.82
CA ARG A 87 34.32 -17.84 -10.78
C ARG A 87 33.50 -18.98 -10.18
N ASN A 88 33.11 -18.83 -8.88
CA ASN A 88 32.19 -19.76 -8.24
C ASN A 88 30.78 -19.58 -8.81
N LEU A 89 30.17 -20.66 -9.30
CA LEU A 89 28.89 -20.64 -9.99
C LEU A 89 27.65 -20.78 -9.07
N GLU A 90 27.85 -21.05 -7.78
CA GLU A 90 26.77 -21.37 -6.84
C GLU A 90 25.78 -20.22 -6.70
N THR A 91 26.27 -18.99 -6.60
CA THR A 91 25.36 -17.79 -6.46
C THR A 91 24.45 -17.64 -7.67
N LEU A 92 24.97 -17.87 -8.89
CA LEU A 92 24.17 -17.78 -10.12
C LEU A 92 23.09 -18.87 -10.15
N ILE A 93 23.46 -20.12 -9.77
CA ILE A 93 22.52 -21.24 -9.70
C ILE A 93 21.46 -21.03 -8.61
N HIS A 94 21.86 -20.63 -7.42
CA HIS A 94 20.94 -20.44 -6.30
C HIS A 94 19.94 -19.31 -6.57
N SER A 95 20.40 -18.20 -7.15
CA SER A 95 19.53 -17.09 -7.52
C SER A 95 18.50 -17.51 -8.57
N PHE A 96 18.93 -18.21 -9.62
CA PHE A 96 18.03 -18.74 -10.64
C PHE A 96 17.02 -19.74 -10.05
N ALA A 97 17.49 -20.67 -9.21
CA ALA A 97 16.61 -21.65 -8.54
C ALA A 97 15.60 -20.99 -7.59
N ALA A 98 15.90 -19.78 -7.07
CA ALA A 98 15.00 -18.96 -6.29
C ALA A 98 13.94 -18.20 -7.12
N GLY A 99 13.96 -18.36 -8.47
CA GLY A 99 12.96 -17.79 -9.38
C GLY A 99 13.35 -16.49 -10.06
N HIS A 100 14.61 -16.03 -9.93
CA HIS A 100 15.10 -14.86 -10.67
C HIS A 100 15.37 -15.20 -12.15
N SER A 101 15.29 -14.19 -13.03
CA SER A 101 15.66 -14.36 -14.43
C SER A 101 17.17 -14.69 -14.57
N VAL A 102 17.59 -15.20 -15.72
CA VAL A 102 19.02 -15.46 -15.99
C VAL A 102 19.84 -14.18 -15.90
N THR A 103 19.31 -13.07 -16.42
CA THR A 103 19.95 -11.75 -16.37
C THR A 103 20.13 -11.27 -14.93
N ASP A 104 19.09 -11.37 -14.11
CA ASP A 104 19.12 -10.96 -12.70
C ASP A 104 20.07 -11.83 -11.89
N SER A 105 20.03 -13.15 -12.13
CA SER A 105 20.93 -14.11 -11.49
C SER A 105 22.40 -13.80 -11.84
N ARG A 106 22.68 -13.37 -13.08
CA ARG A 106 24.01 -12.91 -13.49
C ARG A 106 24.44 -11.65 -12.75
N HIS A 107 23.57 -10.65 -12.63
CA HIS A 107 23.88 -9.43 -11.87
C HIS A 107 24.20 -9.71 -10.41
N LEU A 108 23.44 -10.60 -9.75
CA LEU A 108 23.71 -11.03 -8.37
C LEU A 108 25.02 -11.80 -8.26
N HIS A 109 25.35 -12.64 -9.26
CA HIS A 109 26.60 -13.37 -9.34
C HIS A 109 27.81 -12.42 -9.53
N ASP A 110 27.71 -11.45 -10.45
CA ASP A 110 28.75 -10.43 -10.66
C ASP A 110 29.00 -9.64 -9.38
N ALA A 111 27.93 -9.30 -8.65
CA ALA A 111 28.03 -8.66 -7.34
C ALA A 111 28.82 -9.47 -6.32
N SER A 112 28.62 -10.79 -6.27
CA SER A 112 29.33 -11.67 -5.33
C SER A 112 30.84 -11.79 -5.62
N HIS A 113 31.27 -11.40 -6.83
CA HIS A 113 32.68 -11.43 -7.28
C HIS A 113 33.35 -10.05 -7.30
N GLY A 114 32.75 -9.03 -6.72
CA GLY A 114 33.37 -7.71 -6.53
C GLY A 114 32.96 -6.63 -7.54
N ASP A 115 32.21 -6.99 -8.59
CA ASP A 115 31.67 -6.02 -9.56
C ASP A 115 30.41 -5.30 -9.04
N GLY A 116 29.93 -5.65 -7.84
CA GLY A 116 28.90 -5.07 -7.00
C GLY A 116 27.55 -4.78 -7.69
N VAL A 117 26.43 -5.20 -7.10
CA VAL A 117 25.08 -4.79 -7.57
C VAL A 117 24.99 -3.27 -7.51
N THR A 118 24.71 -2.62 -8.64
CA THR A 118 24.53 -1.16 -8.68
C THR A 118 23.21 -0.75 -8.00
N TRP A 119 23.12 0.53 -7.66
CA TRP A 119 21.88 1.11 -7.07
C TRP A 119 20.65 0.80 -7.92
N GLU A 120 20.71 1.02 -9.24
CA GLU A 120 19.58 0.83 -10.13
C GLU A 120 19.07 -0.61 -10.12
N VAL A 121 19.98 -1.55 -10.24
CA VAL A 121 19.66 -3.00 -10.23
C VAL A 121 19.05 -3.39 -8.88
N GLY A 122 19.70 -3.02 -7.78
CA GLY A 122 19.17 -3.32 -6.43
C GLY A 122 17.83 -2.66 -6.16
N ARG A 123 17.67 -1.39 -6.57
CA ARG A 123 16.41 -0.66 -6.50
C ARG A 123 15.28 -1.41 -7.21
N ASP A 124 15.51 -1.87 -8.43
CA ASP A 124 14.50 -2.51 -9.25
C ASP A 124 14.09 -3.87 -8.65
N PHE A 125 15.02 -4.66 -8.15
CA PHE A 125 14.73 -5.86 -7.33
C PHE A 125 13.86 -5.56 -6.11
N TYR A 126 14.19 -4.50 -5.37
CA TYR A 126 13.40 -4.10 -4.22
C TYR A 126 11.98 -3.67 -4.61
N LEU A 127 11.84 -2.95 -5.73
CA LEU A 127 10.54 -2.52 -6.23
C LEU A 127 9.67 -3.69 -6.71
N GLU A 128 10.27 -4.72 -7.34
CA GLU A 128 9.57 -5.95 -7.69
C GLU A 128 9.10 -6.71 -6.44
N TRP A 129 9.98 -6.84 -5.45
CA TRP A 129 9.59 -7.41 -4.17
C TRP A 129 8.45 -6.62 -3.52
N CYS A 130 8.49 -5.29 -3.56
CA CYS A 130 7.40 -4.45 -3.05
C CYS A 130 6.10 -4.67 -3.82
N ALA A 131 6.15 -4.84 -5.14
CA ALA A 131 4.96 -5.09 -5.97
C ALA A 131 4.28 -6.43 -5.60
N ALA A 132 5.07 -7.44 -5.25
CA ALA A 132 4.58 -8.75 -4.85
C ALA A 132 4.12 -8.81 -3.37
N ASN A 133 4.75 -8.04 -2.46
CA ASN A 133 4.60 -8.21 -1.01
C ASN A 133 3.96 -7.01 -0.29
N ARG A 134 3.66 -5.91 -0.99
CA ARG A 134 3.05 -4.70 -0.44
C ARG A 134 1.75 -4.35 -1.17
N ASN A 135 0.92 -3.51 -0.56
CA ASN A 135 -0.24 -3.01 -1.28
C ASN A 135 0.19 -2.10 -2.46
N LYS A 136 -0.66 -2.01 -3.49
CA LYS A 136 -0.38 -1.30 -4.75
C LYS A 136 0.02 0.16 -4.56
N ASP A 137 -0.58 0.86 -3.59
CA ASP A 137 -0.30 2.28 -3.35
C ASP A 137 1.05 2.47 -2.67
N THR A 138 1.42 1.59 -1.73
CA THR A 138 2.75 1.58 -1.11
C THR A 138 3.83 1.27 -2.15
N ALA A 139 3.63 0.26 -2.99
CA ALA A 139 4.57 -0.08 -4.07
C ALA A 139 4.75 1.09 -5.06
N ARG A 140 3.65 1.75 -5.45
CA ARG A 140 3.69 2.96 -6.30
C ARG A 140 4.44 4.10 -5.61
N GLY A 141 4.18 4.32 -4.32
CA GLY A 141 4.87 5.33 -3.51
C GLY A 141 6.37 5.09 -3.45
N TYR A 142 6.82 3.86 -3.25
CA TYR A 142 8.24 3.50 -3.26
C TYR A 142 8.87 3.68 -4.65
N ARG A 143 8.19 3.33 -5.73
CA ARG A 143 8.66 3.56 -7.10
C ARG A 143 8.96 5.05 -7.34
N SER A 144 8.07 5.93 -6.94
CA SER A 144 8.26 7.39 -7.01
C SER A 144 9.38 7.85 -6.07
N ALA A 145 9.37 7.42 -4.81
CA ALA A 145 10.33 7.86 -3.79
C ALA A 145 11.77 7.41 -4.06
N LEU A 146 11.98 6.30 -4.77
CA LEU A 146 13.31 5.76 -5.13
C LEU A 146 13.79 6.18 -6.53
N GLY A 147 13.17 7.19 -7.15
CA GLY A 147 13.62 7.76 -8.41
C GLY A 147 13.40 6.86 -9.63
N ALA A 148 12.53 5.86 -9.56
CA ALA A 148 12.20 4.98 -10.68
C ALA A 148 11.09 5.55 -11.59
N THR A 149 10.75 6.83 -11.44
CA THR A 149 9.78 7.57 -12.26
C THR A 149 10.50 8.67 -13.02
N ALA A 150 10.14 8.90 -14.26
CA ALA A 150 10.73 9.96 -15.09
C ALA A 150 10.68 11.33 -14.39
N GLY A 151 11.77 12.09 -14.46
CA GLY A 151 11.94 13.40 -13.82
C GLY A 151 12.35 13.37 -12.34
N LEU A 152 12.39 12.19 -11.70
CA LEU A 152 12.88 12.03 -10.33
C LEU A 152 14.24 11.33 -10.27
N SER A 153 14.71 10.74 -11.36
CA SER A 153 16.00 10.05 -11.45
C SER A 153 17.19 11.00 -11.29
N GLU A 154 17.06 12.26 -11.68
CA GLU A 154 18.13 13.27 -11.59
C GLU A 154 18.56 13.55 -10.15
N ASP A 155 17.65 13.47 -9.18
CA ASP A 155 17.98 13.62 -7.77
C ASP A 155 18.94 12.54 -7.27
N PHE A 156 18.98 11.38 -7.92
CA PHE A 156 19.76 10.19 -7.56
C PHE A 156 21.16 10.13 -8.23
N VAL A 157 21.54 11.11 -9.04
CA VAL A 157 22.86 11.20 -9.67
C VAL A 157 24.02 10.89 -8.72
N PRO A 158 24.00 11.30 -7.42
CA PRO A 158 25.09 10.99 -6.50
C PRO A 158 25.36 9.49 -6.27
N ILE A 159 24.39 8.63 -6.59
CA ILE A 159 24.49 7.17 -6.40
C ILE A 159 24.27 6.38 -7.70
N HIS A 160 24.08 7.04 -8.83
CA HIS A 160 23.96 6.40 -10.14
C HIS A 160 25.19 5.54 -10.45
N GLY A 161 24.95 4.30 -10.87
CA GLY A 161 25.99 3.34 -11.23
C GLY A 161 26.88 2.87 -10.06
N LYS A 162 26.69 3.40 -8.85
CA LYS A 162 27.47 2.97 -7.69
C LYS A 162 27.05 1.58 -7.21
N PRO A 163 28.02 0.71 -6.91
CA PRO A 163 27.75 -0.52 -6.19
C PRO A 163 27.07 -0.24 -4.84
N LEU A 164 26.02 -1.01 -4.49
CA LEU A 164 25.28 -0.83 -3.23
C LEU A 164 26.19 -0.82 -2.00
N ALA A 165 27.20 -1.69 -1.97
CA ALA A 165 28.15 -1.80 -0.86
C ALA A 165 29.06 -0.57 -0.72
N SER A 166 29.24 0.24 -1.78
CA SER A 166 30.08 1.44 -1.79
C SER A 166 29.31 2.73 -1.46
N ILE A 167 27.99 2.67 -1.38
CA ILE A 167 27.15 3.82 -1.06
C ILE A 167 27.28 4.16 0.42
N ILE A 168 27.60 5.42 0.72
CA ILE A 168 27.76 5.94 2.07
C ILE A 168 26.65 6.92 2.45
N THR A 169 26.50 7.21 3.73
CA THR A 169 25.49 8.15 4.25
C THR A 169 25.57 9.53 3.58
N ALA A 170 26.79 10.01 3.27
CA ALA A 170 26.99 11.30 2.62
C ALA A 170 26.41 11.34 1.19
N ASP A 171 26.49 10.25 0.44
CA ASP A 171 25.86 10.16 -0.89
C ASP A 171 24.34 10.26 -0.80
N LEU A 172 23.75 9.54 0.15
CA LEU A 172 22.31 9.55 0.39
C LEU A 172 21.82 10.92 0.91
N ALA A 173 22.66 11.61 1.69
CA ALA A 173 22.37 12.98 2.12
C ALA A 173 22.36 13.96 0.92
N ARG A 174 23.22 13.77 -0.08
CA ARG A 174 23.19 14.55 -1.33
C ARG A 174 21.90 14.31 -2.10
N VAL A 175 21.45 13.07 -2.25
CA VAL A 175 20.14 12.73 -2.86
C VAL A 175 19.01 13.48 -2.15
N ARG A 176 18.94 13.41 -0.81
CA ARG A 176 17.95 14.14 -0.02
C ARG A 176 18.00 15.65 -0.30
N ASN A 177 19.20 16.23 -0.31
CA ASN A 177 19.39 17.67 -0.49
C ASN A 177 19.02 18.12 -1.92
N ASN A 178 19.28 17.31 -2.96
CA ASN A 178 18.86 17.58 -4.33
C ASN A 178 17.33 17.69 -4.42
N ILE A 179 16.60 16.76 -3.78
CA ILE A 179 15.13 16.79 -3.74
C ILE A 179 14.62 18.05 -3.05
N ILE A 180 15.24 18.46 -1.93
CA ILE A 180 14.87 19.69 -1.22
C ILE A 180 15.14 20.92 -2.11
N ALA A 181 16.30 20.98 -2.77
CA ALA A 181 16.66 22.09 -3.64
C ALA A 181 15.70 22.22 -4.83
N ARG A 182 15.38 21.10 -5.49
CA ARG A 182 14.39 21.07 -6.57
C ARG A 182 13.01 21.56 -6.11
N GLY A 183 12.56 21.16 -4.93
CA GLY A 183 11.28 21.60 -4.38
C GLY A 183 11.24 23.07 -3.95
N LYS A 184 12.40 23.70 -3.69
CA LYS A 184 12.49 25.14 -3.39
C LYS A 184 12.42 26.01 -4.64
N SER A 185 12.83 25.47 -5.80
CA SER A 185 12.84 26.20 -7.08
C SER A 185 11.50 26.16 -7.82
N GLY A 186 10.51 25.36 -7.37
CA GLY A 186 9.19 25.23 -8.00
C GLY A 186 8.12 26.07 -7.30
N ASP A 187 6.98 26.27 -7.98
CA ASP A 187 5.83 27.03 -7.48
C ASP A 187 5.19 26.46 -6.19
N ALA A 188 5.50 25.22 -5.85
CA ALA A 188 4.96 24.51 -4.69
C ALA A 188 5.92 24.54 -3.51
N LYS A 189 6.03 25.69 -2.85
CA LYS A 189 6.87 25.85 -1.63
C LYS A 189 6.58 24.76 -0.59
N GLY A 190 7.63 24.07 -0.15
CA GLY A 190 7.57 23.03 0.90
C GLY A 190 7.33 21.59 0.41
N GLN A 191 7.00 21.35 -0.85
CA GLN A 191 6.81 19.96 -1.37
C GLN A 191 8.13 19.17 -1.40
N GLY A 192 9.28 19.83 -1.62
CA GLY A 192 10.59 19.18 -1.61
C GLY A 192 10.93 18.51 -0.28
N ILE A 193 10.62 19.15 0.85
CA ILE A 193 10.93 18.60 2.20
C ILE A 193 10.15 17.31 2.44
N ARG A 194 8.84 17.30 2.18
CA ARG A 194 8.02 16.11 2.36
C ARG A 194 8.46 14.96 1.44
N GLN A 195 8.76 15.27 0.19
CA GLN A 195 9.26 14.28 -0.77
C GLN A 195 10.61 13.72 -0.32
N ALA A 196 11.52 14.56 0.16
CA ALA A 196 12.81 14.13 0.70
C ALA A 196 12.65 13.21 1.92
N ASP A 197 11.74 13.52 2.85
CA ASP A 197 11.43 12.67 4.01
C ASP A 197 10.87 11.31 3.63
N LEU A 198 9.99 11.27 2.61
CA LEU A 198 9.48 10.02 2.04
C LEU A 198 10.59 9.20 1.37
N THR A 199 11.46 9.87 0.62
CA THR A 199 12.63 9.24 -0.03
C THR A 199 13.60 8.66 1.00
N VAL A 200 13.94 9.40 2.06
CA VAL A 200 14.78 8.89 3.16
C VAL A 200 14.15 7.63 3.78
N SER A 201 12.84 7.65 4.02
CA SER A 201 12.14 6.48 4.57
C SER A 201 12.18 5.28 3.62
N ALA A 202 11.99 5.51 2.32
CA ALA A 202 12.05 4.47 1.29
C ALA A 202 13.47 3.91 1.12
N ILE A 203 14.51 4.76 1.13
CA ILE A 203 15.92 4.34 1.08
C ILE A 203 16.27 3.47 2.30
N LYS A 204 15.86 3.90 3.52
CA LYS A 204 16.07 3.09 4.73
C LYS A 204 15.46 1.69 4.60
N ALA A 205 14.26 1.59 4.06
CA ALA A 205 13.56 0.33 3.85
C ALA A 205 14.25 -0.52 2.76
N ALA A 206 14.69 0.08 1.66
CA ALA A 206 15.43 -0.60 0.59
C ALA A 206 16.76 -1.16 1.10
N PHE A 207 17.56 -0.35 1.79
CA PHE A 207 18.83 -0.83 2.34
C PHE A 207 18.64 -1.87 3.46
N LYS A 208 17.56 -1.81 4.25
CA LYS A 208 17.21 -2.91 5.17
C LYS A 208 16.93 -4.21 4.41
N TYR A 209 16.26 -4.15 3.26
CA TYR A 209 16.04 -5.29 2.40
C TYR A 209 17.37 -5.85 1.86
N PHE A 210 18.29 -4.98 1.39
CA PHE A 210 19.59 -5.40 0.86
C PHE A 210 20.47 -6.07 1.93
N VAL A 211 20.53 -5.50 3.14
CA VAL A 211 21.29 -6.10 4.26
C VAL A 211 20.75 -7.49 4.63
N ASN A 212 19.43 -7.68 4.55
CA ASN A 212 18.81 -8.97 4.87
C ASN A 212 18.92 -10.01 3.74
N ASN A 213 19.47 -9.64 2.58
CA ASN A 213 19.67 -10.51 1.44
C ASN A 213 21.16 -10.50 1.06
N PRO A 214 21.94 -11.52 1.47
CA PRO A 214 23.40 -11.58 1.28
C PRO A 214 23.86 -11.39 -0.17
N ASN A 215 23.02 -11.72 -1.14
CA ASN A 215 23.30 -11.60 -2.57
C ASN A 215 23.59 -10.16 -3.03
N PHE A 216 23.18 -9.14 -2.25
CA PHE A 216 23.47 -7.74 -2.57
C PHE A 216 24.83 -7.26 -2.04
N GLY A 217 25.56 -8.06 -1.25
CA GLY A 217 26.87 -7.71 -0.70
C GLY A 217 26.87 -6.54 0.29
N VAL A 218 25.70 -6.12 0.79
CA VAL A 218 25.56 -5.00 1.73
C VAL A 218 25.55 -5.53 3.15
N THR A 219 26.57 -5.16 3.93
CA THR A 219 26.72 -5.61 5.33
C THR A 219 26.13 -4.64 6.35
N LYS A 220 26.04 -3.36 6.00
CA LYS A 220 25.52 -2.30 6.88
C LYS A 220 24.60 -1.36 6.10
N ASN A 221 23.48 -0.95 6.71
CA ASN A 221 22.58 0.01 6.11
C ASN A 221 23.14 1.45 6.23
N PRO A 222 23.62 2.08 5.15
CA PRO A 222 24.19 3.43 5.19
C PRO A 222 23.14 4.51 5.47
N ALA A 223 21.86 4.19 5.36
CA ALA A 223 20.79 5.14 5.61
C ALA A 223 20.35 5.17 7.09
N THR A 224 20.90 4.32 7.96
CA THR A 224 20.50 4.28 9.39
C THR A 224 20.64 5.64 10.03
N GLU A 225 21.80 6.29 9.86
CA GLU A 225 22.14 7.60 10.42
C GLU A 225 21.57 8.78 9.59
N LEU A 226 20.98 8.50 8.43
CA LEU A 226 20.42 9.55 7.58
C LEU A 226 19.18 10.16 8.26
N SER A 227 19.29 11.40 8.70
CA SER A 227 18.16 12.13 9.27
C SER A 227 17.17 12.56 8.19
N LYS A 228 15.90 12.65 8.54
CA LYS A 228 14.91 13.42 7.77
C LYS A 228 15.34 14.90 7.75
N SER A 229 14.72 15.70 6.86
CA SER A 229 15.03 17.12 6.79
C SER A 229 14.86 17.79 8.17
N LEU A 230 15.83 18.60 8.55
CA LEU A 230 15.76 19.42 9.75
C LEU A 230 14.91 20.69 9.55
N GLU A 231 14.68 21.07 8.29
CA GLU A 231 13.88 22.24 7.91
C GLU A 231 12.37 21.88 7.87
N ARG A 232 11.83 21.41 8.97
CA ARG A 232 10.37 21.31 9.04
C ARG A 232 9.80 22.70 9.22
N PRO A 233 8.81 23.09 8.41
CA PRO A 233 8.09 24.32 8.71
C PRO A 233 7.55 24.22 10.13
N THR A 234 7.92 25.16 10.97
CA THR A 234 7.38 25.25 12.34
C THR A 234 5.88 25.35 12.20
N VAL A 235 5.16 24.38 12.73
CA VAL A 235 3.71 24.43 12.83
C VAL A 235 3.42 25.58 13.80
N ILE A 236 3.03 26.73 13.28
CA ILE A 236 2.64 27.86 14.11
C ILE A 236 1.31 27.44 14.77
N GLU A 237 1.36 27.24 16.06
CA GLU A 237 0.19 26.97 16.89
C GLU A 237 -0.81 28.12 16.69
N GLY A 238 -2.06 27.80 16.32
CA GLY A 238 -3.09 28.81 15.99
C GLY A 238 -3.14 29.22 14.51
N SER A 239 -2.32 28.66 13.61
CA SER A 239 -2.51 28.87 12.17
C SER A 239 -3.84 28.24 11.74
N GLU A 240 -4.57 28.89 10.81
CA GLU A 240 -5.86 28.37 10.27
C GLU A 240 -5.81 26.94 9.75
N LYS A 241 -4.61 26.49 9.31
CA LYS A 241 -4.38 25.12 8.83
C LYS A 241 -4.36 24.06 9.93
N VAL A 242 -4.26 24.45 11.20
CA VAL A 242 -4.05 23.52 12.33
C VAL A 242 -5.24 23.47 13.27
N ARG A 243 -6.08 24.50 13.32
CA ARG A 243 -7.23 24.53 14.21
C ARG A 243 -8.32 23.53 13.82
N ALA A 244 -9.08 23.07 14.80
CA ALA A 244 -10.30 22.31 14.56
C ALA A 244 -11.42 23.23 14.07
N LEU A 245 -12.37 22.68 13.30
CA LEU A 245 -13.58 23.39 12.92
C LEU A 245 -14.42 23.68 14.16
N THR A 246 -14.99 24.88 14.20
CA THR A 246 -15.99 25.25 15.20
C THR A 246 -17.32 24.53 14.94
N GLN A 247 -18.23 24.53 15.91
CA GLN A 247 -19.53 23.90 15.75
C GLN A 247 -20.33 24.51 14.60
N ILE A 248 -20.29 25.83 14.44
CA ILE A 248 -21.00 26.56 13.36
C ILE A 248 -20.35 26.20 12.00
N GLU A 249 -19.03 26.09 11.91
CA GLU A 249 -18.35 25.68 10.68
C GLU A 249 -18.70 24.25 10.29
N ILE A 250 -18.85 23.35 11.27
CA ILE A 250 -19.32 21.97 11.03
C ILE A 250 -20.77 21.99 10.53
N GLY A 251 -21.61 22.83 11.09
CA GLY A 251 -22.99 23.03 10.64
C GLY A 251 -23.05 23.61 9.23
N ALA A 252 -22.22 24.60 8.94
CA ALA A 252 -22.09 25.19 7.62
C ALA A 252 -21.65 24.13 6.57
N LEU A 253 -20.72 23.24 6.96
CA LEU A 253 -20.31 22.12 6.12
C LEU A 253 -21.49 21.18 5.83
N TRP A 254 -22.30 20.83 6.86
CA TRP A 254 -23.50 20.01 6.66
C TRP A 254 -24.48 20.67 5.68
N TYR A 255 -24.76 21.93 5.85
CA TYR A 255 -25.62 22.72 4.95
C TYR A 255 -25.13 22.69 3.51
N ALA A 256 -23.83 22.86 3.31
CA ALA A 256 -23.23 22.80 1.99
C ALA A 256 -23.30 21.41 1.37
N LEU A 257 -23.12 20.36 2.17
CA LEU A 257 -23.25 18.98 1.71
C LEU A 257 -24.67 18.69 1.22
N GLU A 258 -25.72 19.25 1.86
CA GLU A 258 -27.11 19.09 1.38
C GLU A 258 -27.31 19.66 -0.02
N ALA A 259 -26.62 20.74 -0.37
CA ALA A 259 -26.64 21.36 -1.67
C ALA A 259 -25.68 20.73 -2.70
N CYS A 260 -24.91 19.69 -2.32
CA CYS A 260 -23.96 19.07 -3.22
C CYS A 260 -24.66 18.34 -4.37
N PRO A 261 -24.37 18.69 -5.65
CA PRO A 261 -25.05 18.11 -6.80
C PRO A 261 -24.69 16.63 -7.05
N ASN A 262 -23.54 16.18 -6.59
CA ASN A 262 -23.15 14.77 -6.67
C ASN A 262 -23.67 14.02 -5.44
N GLU A 263 -24.86 13.43 -5.57
CA GLU A 263 -25.56 12.75 -4.48
C GLU A 263 -24.71 11.62 -3.84
N THR A 264 -24.01 10.82 -4.64
CA THR A 264 -23.15 9.75 -4.10
C THR A 264 -21.99 10.33 -3.28
N ALA A 265 -21.32 11.35 -3.77
CA ALA A 265 -20.24 12.02 -3.04
C ALA A 265 -20.77 12.70 -1.76
N ARG A 266 -21.96 13.33 -1.83
CA ARG A 266 -22.65 13.90 -0.68
C ARG A 266 -22.83 12.87 0.43
N LEU A 267 -23.45 11.73 0.11
CA LEU A 267 -23.76 10.69 1.10
C LEU A 267 -22.48 10.08 1.71
N VAL A 268 -21.39 9.93 0.92
CA VAL A 268 -20.08 9.53 1.45
C VAL A 268 -19.57 10.53 2.47
N LEU A 269 -19.61 11.84 2.14
CA LEU A 269 -19.10 12.91 2.99
C LEU A 269 -19.94 13.06 4.27
N GLN A 270 -21.26 12.94 4.15
CA GLN A 270 -22.18 12.94 5.29
C GLN A 270 -21.91 11.75 6.23
N LEU A 271 -21.78 10.54 5.68
CA LEU A 271 -21.43 9.36 6.48
C LEU A 271 -20.06 9.51 7.14
N GLN A 272 -19.08 10.04 6.42
CA GLN A 272 -17.75 10.30 6.94
C GLN A 272 -17.76 11.31 8.08
N LEU A 273 -18.50 12.42 7.94
CA LEU A 273 -18.63 13.45 8.95
C LEU A 273 -19.28 12.88 10.21
N LEU A 274 -20.41 12.17 10.06
CA LEU A 274 -21.19 11.63 11.19
C LEU A 274 -20.47 10.49 11.94
N THR A 275 -19.52 9.82 11.30
CA THR A 275 -18.84 8.64 11.89
C THR A 275 -17.36 8.84 12.17
N GLY A 276 -16.76 9.96 11.73
CA GLY A 276 -15.34 10.23 11.87
C GLY A 276 -14.44 9.25 11.13
N GLN A 277 -14.95 8.48 10.15
CA GLN A 277 -14.18 7.46 9.46
C GLN A 277 -13.21 8.05 8.43
N ARG A 278 -12.21 7.26 8.02
CA ARG A 278 -11.33 7.62 6.91
C ARG A 278 -12.12 7.62 5.60
N ARG A 279 -11.74 8.51 4.66
CA ARG A 279 -12.38 8.59 3.34
C ARG A 279 -12.47 7.22 2.67
N PHE A 280 -11.37 6.47 2.62
CA PHE A 280 -11.35 5.13 2.02
C PHE A 280 -12.37 4.19 2.69
N THR A 281 -12.43 4.17 4.02
CA THR A 281 -13.39 3.33 4.76
C THR A 281 -14.84 3.66 4.38
N ALA A 282 -15.16 4.95 4.26
CA ALA A 282 -16.51 5.37 3.85
C ALA A 282 -16.79 5.02 2.37
N THR A 283 -15.87 5.33 1.44
CA THR A 283 -16.06 5.07 0.01
C THR A 283 -16.12 3.59 -0.33
N SER A 284 -15.33 2.76 0.35
CA SER A 284 -15.22 1.31 0.08
C SER A 284 -16.24 0.45 0.86
N ALA A 285 -17.14 1.07 1.62
CA ALA A 285 -18.20 0.37 2.35
C ALA A 285 -19.07 -0.46 1.40
N ARG A 286 -19.38 -1.69 1.79
CA ARG A 286 -20.19 -2.62 0.99
C ARG A 286 -21.61 -2.68 1.52
N LYS A 287 -22.60 -2.96 0.67
CA LYS A 287 -24.00 -3.12 1.06
C LYS A 287 -24.17 -4.15 2.19
N ARG A 288 -23.45 -5.27 2.10
CA ARG A 288 -23.49 -6.36 3.09
C ARG A 288 -22.88 -6.01 4.46
N ASP A 289 -22.13 -4.92 4.54
CA ASP A 289 -21.50 -4.49 5.79
C ASP A 289 -22.50 -3.78 6.73
N PHE A 290 -23.70 -3.49 6.21
CA PHE A 290 -24.75 -2.83 6.95
C PHE A 290 -25.89 -3.79 7.30
N GLN A 291 -26.16 -3.90 8.60
CA GLN A 291 -27.32 -4.59 9.13
C GLN A 291 -28.35 -3.52 9.55
N VAL A 292 -29.43 -3.38 8.79
CA VAL A 292 -30.52 -2.43 9.06
C VAL A 292 -31.72 -3.16 9.64
N ASP A 293 -32.55 -2.44 10.40
CA ASP A 293 -33.82 -2.92 10.99
C ASP A 293 -33.63 -4.07 12.00
N GLY A 294 -32.57 -4.01 12.84
CA GLY A 294 -32.33 -4.90 13.98
C GLY A 294 -32.58 -4.24 15.34
N VAL A 295 -31.94 -4.74 16.39
CA VAL A 295 -31.96 -4.15 17.75
C VAL A 295 -31.48 -2.71 17.74
N TYR A 296 -30.47 -2.43 16.92
CA TYR A 296 -30.11 -1.07 16.52
C TYR A 296 -30.65 -0.84 15.11
N ASP A 297 -31.15 0.37 14.84
CA ASP A 297 -31.69 0.74 13.53
C ASP A 297 -30.70 0.50 12.38
N CYS A 298 -29.41 0.63 12.66
CA CYS A 298 -28.34 0.30 11.72
C CYS A 298 -27.04 -0.04 12.46
N ILE A 299 -26.43 -1.17 12.09
CA ILE A 299 -25.08 -1.52 12.49
C ILE A 299 -24.19 -1.54 11.24
N TRP A 300 -23.07 -0.83 11.29
CA TRP A 300 -22.03 -0.89 10.27
C TRP A 300 -20.88 -1.77 10.75
N GLY A 301 -20.69 -2.92 10.09
CA GLY A 301 -19.48 -3.73 10.21
C GLY A 301 -18.45 -3.28 9.19
N MET A 302 -17.19 -3.14 9.57
CA MET A 302 -16.13 -2.72 8.66
C MET A 302 -14.84 -3.46 8.91
N GLU A 303 -14.16 -3.81 7.82
CA GLU A 303 -12.81 -4.32 7.83
C GLU A 303 -11.85 -3.16 7.59
N ASP A 304 -10.78 -3.12 8.36
CA ASP A 304 -9.76 -2.10 8.19
C ASP A 304 -8.58 -2.55 7.32
N LYS A 305 -7.59 -1.66 7.16
CA LYS A 305 -6.41 -1.89 6.33
C LYS A 305 -5.52 -3.05 6.83
N VAL A 306 -5.67 -3.50 8.08
CA VAL A 306 -4.92 -4.60 8.70
C VAL A 306 -5.82 -5.80 9.01
N HIS A 307 -6.96 -5.90 8.30
CA HIS A 307 -7.93 -6.99 8.38
C HIS A 307 -8.58 -7.21 9.76
N HIS A 308 -8.67 -6.15 10.58
CA HIS A 308 -9.45 -6.20 11.81
C HIS A 308 -10.90 -5.79 11.54
N TRP A 309 -11.83 -6.66 11.94
CA TRP A 309 -13.26 -6.38 11.91
C TRP A 309 -13.69 -5.61 13.14
N ARG A 310 -14.45 -4.55 12.92
CA ARG A 310 -15.10 -3.78 13.99
C ARG A 310 -16.53 -3.45 13.60
N LYS A 311 -17.36 -3.20 14.61
CA LYS A 311 -18.76 -2.82 14.43
C LYS A 311 -19.04 -1.52 15.16
N MET A 312 -19.96 -0.74 14.61
CA MET A 312 -20.53 0.42 15.29
C MET A 312 -22.03 0.50 15.01
N ALA A 313 -22.82 0.79 16.02
CA ALA A 313 -24.21 1.16 15.86
C ALA A 313 -24.30 2.62 15.42
N LEU A 314 -25.15 2.93 14.45
CA LEU A 314 -25.28 4.25 13.86
C LEU A 314 -26.54 4.95 14.40
N PRO A 315 -26.43 6.21 14.84
CA PRO A 315 -27.59 6.99 15.27
C PRO A 315 -28.49 7.42 14.09
N ALA A 316 -29.63 7.99 14.37
CA ALA A 316 -30.75 8.15 13.44
C ALA A 316 -30.38 8.87 12.13
N VAL A 317 -29.65 10.00 12.18
CA VAL A 317 -29.27 10.75 10.96
C VAL A 317 -28.28 9.95 10.12
N ALA A 318 -27.28 9.31 10.76
CA ALA A 318 -26.33 8.46 10.05
C ALA A 318 -27.02 7.23 9.43
N THR A 319 -27.98 6.64 10.13
CA THR A 319 -28.85 5.56 9.62
C THR A 319 -29.65 6.04 8.41
N GLY A 320 -30.21 7.24 8.46
CA GLY A 320 -30.92 7.86 7.33
C GLY A 320 -30.04 8.00 6.09
N VAL A 321 -28.78 8.44 6.26
CA VAL A 321 -27.79 8.53 5.18
C VAL A 321 -27.51 7.14 4.57
N VAL A 322 -27.34 6.10 5.41
CA VAL A 322 -27.13 4.74 4.94
C VAL A 322 -28.36 4.21 4.19
N LYS A 323 -29.58 4.39 4.72
CA LYS A 323 -30.81 3.97 4.05
C LYS A 323 -30.99 4.68 2.70
N GLN A 324 -30.64 5.97 2.59
CA GLN A 324 -30.66 6.69 1.31
C GLN A 324 -29.60 6.15 0.35
N ALA A 325 -28.39 5.86 0.84
CA ALA A 325 -27.33 5.27 0.01
C ALA A 325 -27.70 3.88 -0.50
N LEU A 326 -28.32 3.02 0.32
CA LEU A 326 -28.82 1.71 -0.07
C LEU A 326 -29.89 1.82 -1.19
N ARG A 327 -30.82 2.77 -1.07
CA ARG A 327 -31.82 3.05 -2.13
C ARG A 327 -31.15 3.49 -3.43
N LEU A 328 -30.16 4.39 -3.36
CA LEU A 328 -29.42 4.83 -4.54
C LEU A 328 -28.62 3.67 -5.16
N ALA A 329 -27.99 2.87 -4.33
CA ALA A 329 -27.20 1.70 -4.77
C ALA A 329 -28.04 0.55 -5.33
N SER A 330 -29.37 0.50 -5.07
CA SER A 330 -30.28 -0.49 -5.67
C SER A 330 -30.39 -0.33 -7.19
N ASN A 331 -30.12 0.86 -7.72
CA ASN A 331 -30.06 1.13 -9.17
C ASN A 331 -28.84 0.46 -9.86
N GLN A 332 -27.90 -0.08 -9.07
CA GLN A 332 -26.72 -0.80 -9.55
C GLN A 332 -26.59 -2.14 -8.80
N PRO A 333 -27.47 -3.11 -9.11
CA PRO A 333 -27.53 -4.39 -8.40
C PRO A 333 -26.27 -5.22 -8.56
N GLN A 334 -25.52 -5.03 -9.66
CA GLN A 334 -24.24 -5.71 -9.95
C GLN A 334 -23.08 -5.24 -9.07
N SER A 335 -23.23 -4.13 -8.37
CA SER A 335 -22.18 -3.60 -7.48
C SER A 335 -22.42 -4.02 -6.04
N ASP A 336 -21.38 -4.53 -5.38
CA ASP A 336 -21.39 -4.87 -3.95
C ASP A 336 -21.30 -3.63 -3.06
N TYR A 337 -20.89 -2.48 -3.61
CA TYR A 337 -20.56 -1.29 -2.83
C TYR A 337 -21.81 -0.46 -2.50
N LEU A 338 -21.81 0.13 -1.30
CA LEU A 338 -22.84 1.08 -0.88
C LEU A 338 -22.78 2.37 -1.73
N PHE A 339 -21.58 2.78 -2.10
CA PHE A 339 -21.33 3.94 -2.95
C PHE A 339 -20.66 3.48 -4.27
N PRO A 340 -21.44 2.92 -5.21
CA PRO A 340 -20.90 2.34 -6.41
C PRO A 340 -20.32 3.40 -7.36
N LYS A 341 -19.39 2.99 -8.21
CA LYS A 341 -18.87 3.78 -9.31
C LYS A 341 -19.99 4.16 -10.26
N GLN A 342 -20.16 5.47 -10.56
CA GLN A 342 -21.30 5.99 -11.30
C GLN A 342 -21.18 5.82 -12.82
N ARG A 343 -19.97 5.89 -13.37
CA ARG A 343 -19.74 5.87 -14.82
C ARG A 343 -18.52 5.02 -15.17
N PRO A 344 -18.58 4.24 -16.27
CA PRO A 344 -17.40 3.59 -16.80
C PRO A 344 -16.42 4.65 -17.33
N ARG A 345 -15.12 4.42 -17.18
CA ARG A 345 -14.09 5.28 -17.79
C ARG A 345 -13.82 4.90 -19.24
N ARG A 346 -14.07 3.65 -19.60
CA ARG A 346 -13.88 3.07 -20.93
C ARG A 346 -14.83 1.88 -21.09
N THR A 347 -15.04 1.46 -22.35
CA THR A 347 -15.82 0.26 -22.66
C THR A 347 -15.18 -0.96 -21.97
N GLY A 348 -16.01 -1.80 -21.32
CA GLY A 348 -15.56 -2.97 -20.58
C GLY A 348 -14.96 -2.70 -19.20
N ASP A 349 -15.11 -1.47 -18.69
CA ASP A 349 -14.65 -1.12 -17.33
C ASP A 349 -15.46 -1.88 -16.27
N ASP A 350 -14.76 -2.40 -15.27
CA ASP A 350 -15.38 -3.06 -14.12
C ASP A 350 -16.20 -2.05 -13.32
N MET A 351 -17.51 -2.27 -13.26
CA MET A 351 -18.46 -1.45 -12.52
C MET A 351 -18.69 -1.94 -11.10
N ASN A 352 -18.20 -3.15 -10.72
CA ASN A 352 -18.21 -3.60 -9.33
C ASN A 352 -17.05 -2.97 -8.54
N ARG A 353 -17.05 -1.64 -8.50
CA ARG A 353 -16.10 -0.81 -7.75
C ARG A 353 -16.83 0.30 -7.01
N HIS A 354 -16.23 0.77 -5.92
CA HIS A 354 -16.71 1.95 -5.21
C HIS A 354 -16.42 3.25 -5.99
N ILE A 355 -17.10 4.32 -5.63
CA ILE A 355 -16.82 5.68 -6.10
C ILE A 355 -15.33 6.00 -5.91
N ASN A 356 -14.73 6.72 -6.87
CA ASN A 356 -13.35 7.13 -6.74
C ASN A 356 -13.20 8.16 -5.60
N GLU A 357 -12.26 7.92 -4.70
CA GLU A 357 -11.93 8.84 -3.62
C GLU A 357 -11.61 10.26 -4.09
N ARG A 358 -11.03 10.39 -5.29
CA ARG A 358 -10.76 11.68 -5.90
C ARG A 358 -12.05 12.43 -6.23
N THR A 359 -13.08 11.75 -6.73
CA THR A 359 -14.40 12.36 -6.99
C THR A 359 -15.02 12.93 -5.72
N VAL A 360 -14.86 12.23 -4.59
CA VAL A 360 -15.33 12.73 -3.28
C VAL A 360 -14.55 13.98 -2.83
N SER A 361 -13.24 14.02 -3.07
CA SER A 361 -12.42 15.19 -2.77
C SER A 361 -12.76 16.37 -3.71
N GLU A 362 -12.94 16.09 -5.01
CA GLU A 362 -13.30 17.08 -6.01
C GLU A 362 -14.67 17.71 -5.68
N ALA A 363 -15.62 16.93 -5.16
CA ALA A 363 -16.91 17.49 -4.71
C ALA A 363 -16.75 18.55 -3.61
N LEU A 364 -15.85 18.33 -2.64
CA LEU A 364 -15.52 19.36 -1.63
C LEU A 364 -14.76 20.56 -2.23
N GLU A 365 -13.87 20.31 -3.20
CA GLU A 365 -13.13 21.36 -3.89
C GLU A 365 -14.05 22.23 -4.74
N ASP A 366 -15.02 21.63 -5.41
CA ASP A 366 -16.00 22.36 -6.24
C ASP A 366 -16.87 23.32 -5.39
N MET A 367 -17.19 22.95 -4.16
CA MET A 367 -17.91 23.85 -3.24
C MET A 367 -17.11 25.11 -2.86
N ARG A 368 -15.78 25.10 -3.04
CA ARG A 368 -14.86 26.23 -2.75
C ARG A 368 -14.53 27.08 -3.95
N LYS A 369 -14.87 26.65 -5.15
CA LYS A 369 -14.67 27.43 -6.37
C LYS A 369 -15.52 28.70 -6.37
N PRO A 370 -15.16 29.69 -7.20
CA PRO A 370 -15.98 30.89 -7.40
C PRO A 370 -17.46 30.52 -7.69
N GLY A 371 -18.38 31.08 -6.94
CA GLY A 371 -19.79 30.73 -6.99
C GLY A 371 -20.20 29.51 -6.15
N GLY A 372 -19.24 28.78 -5.58
CA GLY A 372 -19.51 27.67 -4.67
C GLY A 372 -19.93 28.11 -3.28
N ILE A 373 -20.62 27.22 -2.57
CA ILE A 373 -21.23 27.54 -1.25
C ILE A 373 -20.18 27.88 -0.17
N PHE A 374 -18.93 27.41 -0.33
CA PHE A 374 -17.78 27.68 0.55
C PHE A 374 -16.87 28.81 0.06
N GLU A 375 -17.17 29.47 -1.06
CA GLU A 375 -16.31 30.56 -1.56
C GLU A 375 -16.10 31.67 -0.53
N LYS A 376 -17.13 31.99 0.24
CA LYS A 376 -17.12 33.04 1.25
C LYS A 376 -16.83 32.53 2.67
N MET A 377 -16.56 31.25 2.85
CA MET A 377 -16.30 30.68 4.17
C MET A 377 -14.81 30.81 4.53
N PRO A 378 -14.47 31.26 5.76
CA PRO A 378 -13.10 31.53 6.18
C PRO A 378 -12.31 30.26 6.53
N PHE A 379 -12.71 29.08 6.01
CA PHE A 379 -12.05 27.82 6.33
C PHE A 379 -11.90 26.92 5.12
N ASN A 380 -10.80 26.21 5.10
CA ASN A 380 -10.49 25.26 4.06
C ASN A 380 -10.68 23.83 4.58
N VAL A 381 -11.55 23.05 3.93
CA VAL A 381 -11.92 21.70 4.37
C VAL A 381 -11.46 20.65 3.37
N SER A 382 -10.77 19.66 3.85
CA SER A 382 -10.47 18.41 3.13
C SER A 382 -11.28 17.25 3.73
N THR A 383 -11.34 16.13 3.04
CA THR A 383 -11.98 14.92 3.57
C THR A 383 -11.34 14.42 4.88
N HIS A 384 -10.07 14.75 5.12
CA HIS A 384 -9.40 14.41 6.39
C HIS A 384 -9.84 15.31 7.54
N ASP A 385 -10.24 16.55 7.26
CA ASP A 385 -10.68 17.49 8.29
C ASP A 385 -12.03 17.09 8.88
N LEU A 386 -12.89 16.36 8.15
CA LEU A 386 -14.13 15.80 8.68
C LEU A 386 -13.84 14.87 9.88
N ARG A 387 -12.86 13.98 9.72
CA ARG A 387 -12.42 13.09 10.78
C ARG A 387 -11.69 13.84 11.90
N LYS A 388 -10.87 14.83 11.55
CA LYS A 388 -10.17 15.69 12.50
C LYS A 388 -11.18 16.47 13.36
N ALA A 389 -12.28 16.98 12.77
CA ALA A 389 -13.35 17.65 13.48
C ALA A 389 -13.95 16.73 14.56
N PHE A 390 -14.35 15.51 14.19
CA PHE A 390 -14.83 14.49 15.12
C PHE A 390 -13.83 14.29 16.28
N THR A 391 -12.60 13.95 15.96
CA THR A 391 -11.58 13.61 16.97
C THR A 391 -11.29 14.79 17.89
N SER A 392 -11.13 16.01 17.34
CA SER A 392 -10.79 17.21 18.11
C SER A 392 -11.91 17.64 19.06
N VAL A 393 -13.17 17.49 18.65
CA VAL A 393 -14.34 17.83 19.49
C VAL A 393 -14.62 16.76 20.52
N MET A 394 -14.52 15.48 20.14
CA MET A 394 -14.92 14.38 21.02
C MET A 394 -13.85 14.02 22.05
N ARG A 395 -12.55 14.06 21.68
CA ARG A 395 -11.45 13.68 22.59
C ARG A 395 -11.54 14.32 24.00
N PRO A 396 -11.72 15.65 24.15
CA PRO A 396 -11.85 16.26 25.47
C PRO A 396 -13.19 15.95 26.17
N LYS A 397 -14.16 15.34 25.48
CA LYS A 397 -15.48 15.02 25.99
C LYS A 397 -15.65 13.55 26.37
N MET A 398 -14.65 12.71 26.12
CA MET A 398 -14.73 11.26 26.32
C MET A 398 -15.07 10.88 27.76
N SER A 399 -14.60 11.65 28.75
CA SER A 399 -14.92 11.42 30.18
C SER A 399 -16.41 11.50 30.55
N ARG A 400 -17.26 11.96 29.63
CA ARG A 400 -18.73 11.96 29.80
C ARG A 400 -19.33 10.57 29.61
N PHE A 401 -18.64 9.67 28.92
CA PHE A 401 -19.11 8.33 28.61
C PHE A 401 -18.50 7.32 29.56
N MET A 402 -19.23 6.24 29.82
CA MET A 402 -18.81 5.18 30.72
C MET A 402 -18.48 3.91 29.93
N ILE A 403 -17.39 3.25 30.30
CA ILE A 403 -17.02 1.94 29.76
C ILE A 403 -16.60 1.02 30.93
N ALA A 404 -17.19 -0.16 31.00
CA ALA A 404 -16.91 -1.14 32.06
C ALA A 404 -16.96 -0.54 33.48
N GLY A 405 -17.92 0.38 33.73
CA GLY A 405 -18.13 1.01 35.05
C GLY A 405 -17.17 2.16 35.38
N ARG A 406 -16.31 2.61 34.46
CA ARG A 406 -15.44 3.78 34.63
C ARG A 406 -15.65 4.85 33.56
N PRO A 407 -15.36 6.13 33.83
CA PRO A 407 -15.29 7.15 32.81
C PRO A 407 -14.24 6.82 31.74
N MET A 408 -14.54 7.13 30.48
CA MET A 408 -13.60 6.98 29.39
C MET A 408 -12.48 8.02 29.45
N VAL A 409 -11.31 7.67 28.93
CA VAL A 409 -10.18 8.60 28.78
C VAL A 409 -10.14 9.18 27.38
N PRO A 410 -9.48 10.35 27.17
CA PRO A 410 -9.47 11.05 25.88
C PRO A 410 -9.06 10.19 24.69
N ASP A 411 -8.09 9.29 24.87
CA ASP A 411 -7.56 8.45 23.78
C ASP A 411 -8.54 7.35 23.37
N GLU A 412 -9.53 7.01 24.18
CA GLU A 412 -10.57 6.04 23.82
C GLU A 412 -11.53 6.51 22.72
N VAL A 413 -11.43 7.78 22.26
CA VAL A 413 -12.04 8.22 21.00
C VAL A 413 -11.58 7.34 19.81
N GLU A 414 -10.44 6.69 19.94
CA GLU A 414 -9.90 5.76 18.96
C GLU A 414 -10.79 4.52 18.75
N MET A 415 -11.62 4.16 19.73
CA MET A 415 -12.64 3.12 19.61
C MET A 415 -13.56 3.34 18.40
N ILE A 416 -13.84 4.60 18.05
CA ILE A 416 -14.64 4.96 16.88
C ILE A 416 -13.78 5.08 15.64
N THR A 417 -12.58 5.65 15.75
CA THR A 417 -11.83 6.12 14.59
C THR A 417 -10.72 5.21 14.14
N HIS A 418 -10.11 4.41 15.03
CA HIS A 418 -8.98 3.56 14.69
C HIS A 418 -9.37 2.09 14.51
N ALA A 419 -8.59 1.41 13.72
CA ALA A 419 -8.78 0.04 13.35
C ALA A 419 -8.68 -0.93 14.53
N ASN A 420 -7.68 -0.72 15.36
CA ASN A 420 -7.44 -1.48 16.59
C ASN A 420 -8.33 -1.05 17.77
N GLU A 421 -9.24 -0.10 17.53
CA GLU A 421 -10.14 0.45 18.54
C GLU A 421 -9.42 0.98 19.80
N GLY A 422 -8.17 1.45 19.63
CA GLY A 422 -7.32 1.89 20.76
C GLY A 422 -6.73 0.74 21.59
N ARG A 423 -6.87 -0.52 21.15
CA ARG A 423 -6.34 -1.68 21.87
C ARG A 423 -4.85 -1.85 21.54
N GLU A 424 -4.00 -1.68 22.53
CA GLU A 424 -2.55 -1.70 22.35
C GLU A 424 -1.93 -3.08 22.65
N SER A 425 -2.53 -3.88 23.53
CA SER A 425 -1.99 -5.17 23.92
C SER A 425 -2.57 -6.33 23.11
N VAL A 426 -1.75 -7.39 22.93
CA VAL A 426 -2.20 -8.66 22.31
C VAL A 426 -3.38 -9.26 23.09
N SER A 427 -3.38 -9.17 24.42
CA SER A 427 -4.48 -9.64 25.28
C SER A 427 -5.79 -8.90 24.95
N GLN A 428 -5.77 -7.58 24.78
CA GLN A 428 -6.95 -6.80 24.42
C GLN A 428 -7.45 -7.15 23.03
N LEU A 429 -6.56 -7.34 22.04
CA LEU A 429 -6.93 -7.68 20.68
C LEU A 429 -7.49 -9.10 20.53
N VAL A 430 -6.97 -10.05 21.31
CA VAL A 430 -7.32 -11.47 21.17
C VAL A 430 -8.48 -11.89 22.10
N TYR A 431 -8.47 -11.41 23.35
CA TYR A 431 -9.41 -11.89 24.37
C TYR A 431 -10.61 -10.98 24.60
N ASP A 432 -10.50 -9.65 24.40
CA ASP A 432 -11.65 -8.75 24.49
C ASP A 432 -12.41 -8.73 23.15
N ARG A 433 -13.44 -9.54 23.04
CA ARG A 433 -14.35 -9.63 21.88
C ARG A 433 -15.59 -8.74 22.00
N ASN A 434 -15.69 -7.94 23.06
CA ASN A 434 -16.80 -7.04 23.23
C ASN A 434 -16.78 -5.96 22.14
N THR A 435 -17.92 -5.75 21.50
CA THR A 435 -18.07 -4.75 20.43
C THR A 435 -18.41 -3.35 20.96
N TYR A 436 -18.77 -3.22 22.24
CA TYR A 436 -19.15 -1.97 22.90
C TYR A 436 -20.13 -1.11 22.09
N LEU A 437 -21.14 -1.75 21.46
CA LEU A 437 -22.05 -1.08 20.52
C LEU A 437 -22.83 0.03 21.20
N ASP A 438 -23.30 -0.19 22.45
CA ASP A 438 -24.05 0.83 23.22
C ASP A 438 -23.21 2.08 23.46
N VAL A 439 -21.98 1.91 23.93
CA VAL A 439 -21.05 3.03 24.18
C VAL A 439 -20.74 3.78 22.89
N LYS A 440 -20.48 3.04 21.79
CA LYS A 440 -20.24 3.65 20.48
C LYS A 440 -21.46 4.41 19.98
N MET A 441 -22.65 3.88 20.22
CA MET A 441 -23.92 4.54 19.89
C MET A 441 -24.08 5.85 20.66
N GLU A 442 -23.84 5.85 21.97
CA GLU A 442 -23.89 7.07 22.79
C GLU A 442 -22.91 8.14 22.30
N ILE A 443 -21.67 7.75 22.02
CA ILE A 443 -20.63 8.67 21.49
C ILE A 443 -21.05 9.26 20.15
N LEU A 444 -21.54 8.42 19.23
CA LEU A 444 -21.96 8.87 17.90
C LEU A 444 -23.25 9.68 17.94
N THR A 445 -24.18 9.39 18.85
CA THR A 445 -25.39 10.20 19.06
C THR A 445 -25.02 11.59 19.55
N PHE A 446 -24.16 11.69 20.57
CA PHE A 446 -23.68 12.98 21.05
C PHE A 446 -23.00 13.80 19.94
N TRP A 447 -22.18 13.15 19.12
CA TRP A 447 -21.52 13.79 17.99
C TRP A 447 -22.52 14.25 16.93
N GLN A 448 -23.48 13.41 16.57
CA GLN A 448 -24.54 13.74 15.63
C GLN A 448 -25.33 14.96 16.10
N ASP A 449 -25.74 15.00 17.38
CA ASP A 449 -26.47 16.12 17.96
C ASP A 449 -25.62 17.40 17.92
N TYR A 450 -24.33 17.30 18.17
CA TYR A 450 -23.40 18.42 18.03
C TYR A 450 -23.34 18.97 16.61
N VAL A 451 -23.32 18.10 15.59
CA VAL A 451 -23.35 18.46 14.17
C VAL A 451 -24.67 19.13 13.81
N MET A 452 -25.80 18.54 14.21
CA MET A 452 -27.15 19.05 13.91
C MET A 452 -27.43 20.38 14.61
N GLU A 453 -26.98 20.56 15.81
CA GLU A 453 -27.07 21.85 16.51
C GLU A 453 -26.22 22.92 15.80
N GLY A 454 -25.01 22.58 15.35
CA GLY A 454 -24.20 23.46 14.51
C GLY A 454 -24.92 23.88 13.22
N TYR A 455 -25.60 22.93 12.57
CA TYR A 455 -26.40 23.17 11.37
C TYR A 455 -27.56 24.14 11.68
N ARG A 456 -28.31 23.93 12.76
CA ARG A 456 -29.38 24.80 13.20
C ARG A 456 -28.88 26.22 13.47
N LEU A 457 -27.78 26.37 14.19
CA LEU A 457 -27.16 27.67 14.48
C LEU A 457 -26.70 28.38 13.21
N PHE A 458 -26.13 27.64 12.25
CA PHE A 458 -25.73 28.22 10.98
C PHE A 458 -26.93 28.71 10.15
N CYS A 459 -28.00 27.93 10.05
CA CYS A 459 -29.23 28.34 9.36
C CYS A 459 -29.83 29.61 9.97
N GLN A 460 -29.89 29.71 11.29
CA GLN A 460 -30.32 30.92 11.98
C GLN A 460 -29.49 32.16 11.62
N GLN A 461 -28.16 31.99 11.47
CA GLN A 461 -27.29 33.11 11.03
C GLN A 461 -27.57 33.54 9.59
N LEU A 462 -27.93 32.59 8.71
CA LEU A 462 -28.32 32.91 7.34
C LEU A 462 -29.64 33.69 7.31
N ASP A 463 -30.65 33.28 8.07
CA ASP A 463 -31.97 33.93 8.13
C ASP A 463 -31.84 35.38 8.65
N VAL A 464 -31.04 35.60 9.69
CA VAL A 464 -30.74 36.95 10.19
C VAL A 464 -30.04 37.81 9.14
N LYS A 465 -29.11 37.25 8.37
CA LYS A 465 -28.44 38.02 7.30
C LYS A 465 -29.32 38.29 6.10
N ALA A 466 -30.31 37.43 5.83
CA ALA A 466 -31.28 37.63 4.76
C ALA A 466 -32.33 38.65 5.10
N ALA A 467 -32.59 38.88 6.41
CA ALA A 467 -33.55 39.84 6.94
C ALA A 467 -32.96 41.25 7.19
N ALA A 468 -31.61 41.38 7.17
CA ALA A 468 -30.89 42.64 7.34
C ALA A 468 -30.42 43.21 6.00
#